data_2659139b3ab52531cb026c98ca1dee92
#
_entry.id   2659139b3ab52531cb026c98ca1dee92
#
_cell.length_a   1.000
_cell.length_b   1.000
_cell.length_c   1.000
_cell.angle_alpha   90.00
_cell.angle_beta   90.00
_cell.angle_gamma   90.00
#
_symmetry.space_group_name_H-M   'P 1'
#
loop_
_entity.id
_entity.type
_entity.pdbx_description
1 polymer ?
#
loop_
_entity_poly.entity_id
_entity_poly.type
_entity_poly.pdbx_seq_one_letter_code
_entity_poly.pdbx_strand_id
1 'polypeptide(L)'
;MGTQVMNAPDKQDLEAVSLPAETIGNVFVDHPRMTARNVNVYYGDKQAIDNVTLDIAEKQVIAFIGPSGCGKSTFLRCLNRMNDTIDICRIEGEISLDGHNIYAPDVDVVPLRARVGMVFQKPNPFPKSIYDNVAYGPRIHGLATSRSELDDIVESSLERAGLWTEVRDRLQQPGTGLSGG
;
A
#
# COMPACT_ATOMS: atom_id res chain seq x y z
N MET A 1 19.75 47.48 -13.56
CA MET A 1 18.78 46.41 -13.29
C MET A 1 19.56 45.27 -12.66
N GLY A 2 19.54 45.20 -11.33
CA GLY A 2 20.28 44.16 -10.58
C GLY A 2 19.43 42.93 -10.38
N THR A 3 19.92 41.78 -10.80
CA THR A 3 19.33 40.48 -10.58
C THR A 3 19.65 40.05 -9.14
N GLN A 4 18.63 40.04 -8.26
CA GLN A 4 18.76 39.45 -6.92
C GLN A 4 18.82 37.93 -7.07
N VAL A 5 19.97 37.38 -6.71
CA VAL A 5 20.11 35.90 -6.51
C VAL A 5 19.51 35.57 -5.14
N MET A 6 18.42 34.84 -5.14
CA MET A 6 17.88 34.27 -3.90
C MET A 6 18.83 33.17 -3.41
N ASN A 7 19.45 33.40 -2.27
CA ASN A 7 20.24 32.40 -1.56
C ASN A 7 19.32 31.26 -1.08
N ALA A 8 19.76 30.02 -1.27
CA ALA A 8 19.13 28.86 -0.66
C ALA A 8 19.18 28.98 0.88
N PRO A 9 18.14 28.55 1.61
CA PRO A 9 18.13 28.62 3.07
C PRO A 9 19.23 27.74 3.66
N ASP A 10 19.93 28.33 4.65
CA ASP A 10 21.02 27.70 5.39
C ASP A 10 20.55 26.42 6.10
N LYS A 11 21.41 25.40 6.12
CA LYS A 11 21.15 24.09 6.74
C LYS A 11 20.97 24.13 8.26
N GLN A 12 21.03 25.28 8.90
CA GLN A 12 20.93 25.45 10.37
C GLN A 12 19.51 25.73 10.87
N ASP A 13 18.53 26.02 9.99
CA ASP A 13 17.15 26.34 10.40
C ASP A 13 16.18 25.15 10.38
N LEU A 14 16.68 23.93 10.25
CA LEU A 14 15.90 22.73 10.52
C LEU A 14 16.00 22.39 12.03
N GLU A 15 15.52 23.28 12.88
CA GLU A 15 15.12 22.88 14.22
C GLU A 15 14.16 21.71 14.10
N ALA A 16 14.49 20.61 14.77
CA ALA A 16 13.67 19.43 14.83
C ALA A 16 12.29 19.84 15.34
N VAL A 17 11.32 19.94 14.46
CA VAL A 17 9.91 20.08 14.82
C VAL A 17 9.60 18.84 15.65
N SER A 18 9.63 18.98 16.97
CA SER A 18 9.11 17.94 17.86
C SER A 18 7.63 17.80 17.53
N LEU A 19 7.28 16.71 16.83
CA LEU A 19 5.89 16.37 16.63
C LEU A 19 5.24 16.21 17.98
N PRO A 20 4.00 16.72 18.19
CA PRO A 20 3.30 16.51 19.45
C PRO A 20 3.20 15.02 19.70
N ALA A 21 3.41 14.62 20.96
CA ALA A 21 3.35 13.22 21.41
C ALA A 21 1.93 12.62 21.30
N GLU A 22 0.94 13.42 20.91
CA GLU A 22 -0.45 13.00 20.77
C GLU A 22 -0.78 12.71 19.30
N THR A 23 -1.21 11.49 19.03
CA THR A 23 -1.78 11.09 17.75
C THR A 23 -3.15 11.77 17.56
N ILE A 24 -3.38 12.35 16.38
CA ILE A 24 -4.69 12.88 16.00
C ILE A 24 -5.54 11.71 15.48
N GLY A 25 -6.58 11.34 16.22
CA GLY A 25 -7.52 10.28 15.87
C GLY A 25 -7.59 9.14 16.90
N ASN A 26 -8.60 8.28 16.77
CA ASN A 26 -8.72 7.08 17.60
C ASN A 26 -7.78 6.01 17.08
N VAL A 27 -6.83 5.60 17.94
CA VAL A 27 -5.88 4.53 17.65
C VAL A 27 -6.54 3.16 17.79
N PHE A 28 -7.61 3.08 18.57
CA PHE A 28 -8.38 1.86 18.84
C PHE A 28 -9.84 2.04 18.39
N VAL A 29 -10.38 1.00 17.80
CA VAL A 29 -11.79 0.99 17.33
C VAL A 29 -12.48 -0.30 17.77
N ASP A 30 -13.81 -0.21 17.93
CA ASP A 30 -14.62 -1.41 18.13
C ASP A 30 -14.64 -2.23 16.84
N HIS A 31 -14.41 -3.54 16.95
CA HIS A 31 -14.39 -4.47 15.82
C HIS A 31 -13.39 -4.10 14.70
N PRO A 32 -12.09 -4.03 14.98
CA PRO A 32 -11.10 -3.74 13.98
C PRO A 32 -11.01 -4.85 12.93
N ARG A 33 -10.88 -4.46 11.67
CA ARG A 33 -10.58 -5.37 10.57
C ARG A 33 -9.14 -5.83 10.60
N MET A 34 -8.23 -4.91 10.92
CA MET A 34 -6.82 -5.21 11.07
C MET A 34 -6.30 -4.52 12.32
N THR A 35 -5.39 -5.17 13.02
CA THR A 35 -4.72 -4.63 14.20
C THR A 35 -3.23 -4.70 14.06
N ALA A 36 -2.53 -3.70 14.56
CA ALA A 36 -1.09 -3.72 14.77
C ALA A 36 -0.80 -3.51 16.26
N ARG A 37 0.10 -4.28 16.83
CA ARG A 37 0.46 -4.24 18.26
C ARG A 37 1.98 -4.27 18.40
N ASN A 38 2.53 -3.19 18.96
CA ASN A 38 3.95 -3.04 19.27
C ASN A 38 4.86 -3.37 18.09
N VAL A 39 4.46 -2.92 16.88
CA VAL A 39 5.17 -3.26 15.64
C VAL A 39 6.47 -2.48 15.57
N ASN A 40 7.57 -3.21 15.46
CA ASN A 40 8.90 -2.70 15.20
C ASN A 40 9.40 -3.27 13.88
N VAL A 41 10.09 -2.47 13.09
CA VAL A 41 10.67 -2.91 11.82
C VAL A 41 12.13 -2.49 11.73
N TYR A 42 12.96 -3.42 11.33
CA TYR A 42 14.40 -3.22 11.18
C TYR A 42 14.85 -3.59 9.78
N TYR A 43 15.80 -2.85 9.23
CA TYR A 43 16.55 -3.21 8.04
C TYR A 43 18.02 -3.41 8.43
N GLY A 44 18.45 -4.66 8.60
CA GLY A 44 19.69 -5.00 9.28
C GLY A 44 19.66 -4.44 10.71
N ASP A 45 20.64 -3.62 11.07
CA ASP A 45 20.74 -3.01 12.39
C ASP A 45 19.96 -1.69 12.54
N LYS A 46 19.42 -1.18 11.43
CA LYS A 46 18.70 0.11 11.44
C LYS A 46 17.21 -0.10 11.72
N GLN A 47 16.74 0.45 12.83
CA GLN A 47 15.31 0.52 13.12
C GLN A 47 14.63 1.57 12.23
N ALA A 48 13.58 1.17 11.54
CA ALA A 48 12.79 2.00 10.62
C ALA A 48 11.41 2.34 11.20
N ILE A 49 10.88 1.49 12.08
CA ILE A 49 9.61 1.70 12.81
C ILE A 49 9.82 1.30 14.26
N ASP A 50 9.32 2.14 15.16
CA ASP A 50 9.41 1.94 16.59
C ASP A 50 8.01 1.90 17.21
N ASN A 51 7.66 0.74 17.78
CA ASN A 51 6.51 0.49 18.65
C ASN A 51 5.16 1.03 18.14
N VAL A 52 4.82 0.76 16.87
CA VAL A 52 3.54 1.20 16.31
C VAL A 52 2.41 0.29 16.78
N THR A 53 1.38 0.91 17.37
CA THR A 53 0.14 0.24 17.77
C THR A 53 -1.04 1.03 17.24
N LEU A 54 -1.91 0.38 16.45
CA LEU A 54 -3.14 0.98 15.94
C LEU A 54 -4.13 -0.08 15.43
N ASP A 55 -5.39 0.32 15.34
CA ASP A 55 -6.47 -0.45 14.73
C ASP A 55 -6.90 0.17 13.40
N ILE A 56 -7.30 -0.69 12.47
CA ILE A 56 -7.89 -0.31 11.19
C ILE A 56 -9.29 -0.91 11.13
N ALA A 57 -10.31 -0.06 11.14
CA ALA A 57 -11.69 -0.49 11.08
C ALA A 57 -12.10 -0.88 9.65
N GLU A 58 -13.18 -1.63 9.55
CA GLU A 58 -13.79 -1.94 8.26
C GLU A 58 -14.37 -0.66 7.61
N LYS A 59 -14.19 -0.53 6.30
CA LYS A 59 -14.75 0.57 5.49
C LYS A 59 -14.30 1.97 5.92
N GLN A 60 -13.16 2.08 6.57
CA GLN A 60 -12.54 3.36 6.93
C GLN A 60 -11.32 3.67 6.07
N VAL A 61 -11.06 4.95 5.90
CA VAL A 61 -9.83 5.47 5.28
C VAL A 61 -8.95 6.06 6.36
N ILE A 62 -7.72 5.54 6.49
CA ILE A 62 -6.70 6.07 7.39
C ILE A 62 -5.59 6.70 6.54
N ALA A 63 -5.24 7.95 6.83
CA ALA A 63 -4.13 8.64 6.19
C ALA A 63 -2.93 8.70 7.14
N PHE A 64 -1.78 8.17 6.68
CA PHE A 64 -0.50 8.35 7.36
C PHE A 64 0.21 9.59 6.82
N ILE A 65 0.37 10.61 7.65
CA ILE A 65 0.99 11.89 7.31
C ILE A 65 2.32 12.03 8.07
N GLY A 66 3.33 12.52 7.40
CA GLY A 66 4.66 12.75 8.00
C GLY A 66 5.74 12.95 6.94
N PRO A 67 6.95 13.37 7.35
CA PRO A 67 8.05 13.66 6.44
C PRO A 67 8.50 12.44 5.64
N SER A 68 9.26 12.67 4.56
CA SER A 68 9.85 11.57 3.79
C SER A 68 10.81 10.76 4.67
N GLY A 69 10.74 9.44 4.55
CA GLY A 69 11.62 8.53 5.31
C GLY A 69 11.14 8.18 6.73
N CYS A 70 10.03 8.72 7.24
CA CYS A 70 9.53 8.41 8.60
C CYS A 70 8.84 7.04 8.74
N GLY A 71 8.93 6.14 7.76
CA GLY A 71 8.45 4.77 7.87
C GLY A 71 7.03 4.49 7.33
N LYS A 72 6.27 5.47 6.82
CA LYS A 72 4.90 5.27 6.32
C LYS A 72 4.76 4.10 5.35
N SER A 73 5.58 4.09 4.30
CA SER A 73 5.56 3.02 3.29
C SER A 73 6.08 1.70 3.85
N THR A 74 7.01 1.73 4.80
CA THR A 74 7.48 0.55 5.52
C THR A 74 6.35 -0.10 6.30
N PHE A 75 5.57 0.70 7.03
CA PHE A 75 4.41 0.20 7.78
C PHE A 75 3.33 -0.35 6.84
N LEU A 76 2.97 0.36 5.78
CA LEU A 76 2.00 -0.12 4.78
C LEU A 76 2.40 -1.50 4.21
N ARG A 77 3.70 -1.70 3.94
CA ARG A 77 4.23 -2.98 3.47
C ARG A 77 4.16 -4.10 4.50
N CYS A 78 4.09 -3.78 5.80
CA CYS A 78 3.89 -4.79 6.82
C CYS A 78 2.49 -5.39 6.76
N LEU A 79 1.47 -4.60 6.40
CA LEU A 79 0.06 -5.01 6.42
C LEU A 79 -0.28 -6.14 5.41
N ASN A 80 0.55 -6.35 4.39
CA ASN A 80 0.40 -7.41 3.40
C ASN A 80 1.67 -8.25 3.21
N ARG A 81 2.60 -8.18 4.16
CA ARG A 81 3.85 -8.93 4.14
C ARG A 81 4.76 -8.64 2.93
N MET A 82 4.64 -7.45 2.31
CA MET A 82 5.54 -7.07 1.20
C MET A 82 6.98 -6.85 1.64
N ASN A 83 7.24 -6.65 2.93
CA ASN A 83 8.59 -6.55 3.46
C ASN A 83 9.33 -7.90 3.48
N ASP A 84 8.63 -9.04 3.38
CA ASP A 84 9.24 -10.38 3.27
C ASP A 84 10.10 -10.55 2.02
N THR A 85 9.96 -9.66 1.02
CA THR A 85 10.80 -9.63 -0.19
C THR A 85 12.16 -8.97 0.04
N ILE A 86 12.44 -8.50 1.25
CA ILE A 86 13.66 -7.79 1.63
C ILE A 86 14.39 -8.62 2.68
N ASP A 87 15.43 -9.34 2.29
CA ASP A 87 16.13 -10.33 3.13
C ASP A 87 16.60 -9.78 4.48
N ILE A 88 17.00 -8.50 4.52
CA ILE A 88 17.46 -7.85 5.75
C ILE A 88 16.35 -7.27 6.60
N CYS A 89 15.08 -7.40 6.18
CA CYS A 89 13.94 -6.86 6.91
C CYS A 89 13.52 -7.83 8.02
N ARG A 90 13.42 -7.31 9.25
CA ARG A 90 12.92 -8.04 10.41
C ARG A 90 11.77 -7.25 11.02
N ILE A 91 10.68 -7.95 11.31
CA ILE A 91 9.47 -7.39 11.90
C ILE A 91 9.24 -8.06 13.24
N GLU A 92 8.97 -7.26 14.27
CA GLU A 92 8.60 -7.69 15.61
C GLU A 92 7.24 -7.10 15.99
N GLY A 93 6.58 -7.69 16.96
CA GLY A 93 5.22 -7.35 17.33
C GLY A 93 4.20 -8.22 16.59
N GLU A 94 2.96 -7.79 16.58
CA GLU A 94 1.86 -8.57 15.98
C GLU A 94 1.06 -7.70 15.02
N ILE A 95 0.72 -8.26 13.85
CA ILE A 95 -0.26 -7.70 12.92
C ILE A 95 -1.29 -8.78 12.64
N SER A 96 -2.55 -8.47 12.92
CA SER A 96 -3.64 -9.44 12.72
C SER A 96 -4.67 -8.90 11.74
N LEU A 97 -5.20 -9.79 10.88
CA LEU A 97 -6.33 -9.56 9.97
C LEU A 97 -7.47 -10.47 10.41
N ASP A 98 -8.63 -9.90 10.74
CA ASP A 98 -9.78 -10.63 11.28
C ASP A 98 -9.43 -11.51 12.51
N GLY A 99 -8.56 -11.00 13.36
CA GLY A 99 -8.10 -11.71 14.57
C GLY A 99 -7.04 -12.78 14.35
N HIS A 100 -6.56 -12.98 13.11
CA HIS A 100 -5.52 -13.96 12.79
C HIS A 100 -4.20 -13.25 12.52
N ASN A 101 -3.14 -13.60 13.25
CA ASN A 101 -1.81 -13.05 13.06
C ASN A 101 -1.29 -13.40 11.66
N ILE A 102 -1.06 -12.36 10.84
CA ILE A 102 -0.62 -12.54 9.45
C ILE A 102 0.85 -13.00 9.33
N TYR A 103 1.62 -12.93 10.40
CA TYR A 103 3.01 -13.40 10.48
C TYR A 103 3.16 -14.77 11.15
N ALA A 104 2.06 -15.46 11.46
CA ALA A 104 2.14 -16.83 11.96
C ALA A 104 2.80 -17.75 10.92
N PRO A 105 3.60 -18.76 11.38
CA PRO A 105 4.41 -19.60 10.47
C PRO A 105 3.61 -20.39 9.44
N ASP A 106 2.34 -20.66 9.71
CA ASP A 106 1.42 -21.39 8.86
C ASP A 106 0.64 -20.53 7.86
N VAL A 107 0.84 -19.19 7.88
CA VAL A 107 0.13 -18.28 6.99
C VAL A 107 0.77 -18.23 5.62
N ASP A 108 0.01 -18.68 4.60
CA ASP A 108 0.35 -18.47 3.19
C ASP A 108 0.14 -16.99 2.80
N VAL A 109 1.16 -16.40 2.20
CA VAL A 109 1.13 -14.98 1.78
C VAL A 109 0.28 -14.75 0.53
N VAL A 110 0.02 -15.76 -0.28
CA VAL A 110 -0.74 -15.61 -1.54
C VAL A 110 -2.21 -15.29 -1.26
N PRO A 111 -2.95 -16.06 -0.46
CA PRO A 111 -4.31 -15.71 -0.06
C PRO A 111 -4.36 -14.38 0.73
N LEU A 112 -3.38 -14.10 1.57
CA LEU A 112 -3.29 -12.83 2.30
C LEU A 112 -3.24 -11.65 1.33
N ARG A 113 -2.36 -11.67 0.33
CA ARG A 113 -2.19 -10.59 -0.66
C ARG A 113 -3.37 -10.47 -1.62
N ALA A 114 -4.15 -11.53 -1.81
CA ALA A 114 -5.44 -11.44 -2.52
C ALA A 114 -6.47 -10.62 -1.73
N ARG A 115 -6.40 -10.64 -0.38
CA ARG A 115 -7.30 -9.91 0.52
C ARG A 115 -6.81 -8.50 0.86
N VAL A 116 -5.48 -8.29 0.91
CA VAL A 116 -4.84 -7.02 1.26
C VAL A 116 -4.02 -6.53 0.07
N GLY A 117 -4.68 -5.90 -0.89
CA GLY A 117 -4.06 -5.33 -2.08
C GLY A 117 -3.16 -4.13 -1.75
N MET A 118 -2.24 -3.81 -2.65
CA MET A 118 -1.36 -2.66 -2.53
C MET A 118 -1.29 -1.90 -3.85
N VAL A 119 -1.48 -0.58 -3.80
CA VAL A 119 -1.24 0.32 -4.92
C VAL A 119 0.12 0.97 -4.72
N PHE A 120 1.02 0.81 -5.69
CA PHE A 120 2.37 1.35 -5.62
C PHE A 120 2.43 2.78 -6.17
N GLN A 121 3.36 3.57 -5.65
CA GLN A 121 3.59 4.94 -6.12
C GLN A 121 4.00 5.00 -7.60
N LYS A 122 4.79 4.03 -8.05
CA LYS A 122 5.13 3.88 -9.47
C LYS A 122 4.30 2.75 -10.06
N PRO A 123 3.52 3.02 -11.12
CA PRO A 123 2.81 1.95 -11.81
C PRO A 123 3.81 0.95 -12.39
N ASN A 124 3.50 -0.32 -12.25
CA ASN A 124 4.33 -1.41 -12.79
C ASN A 124 3.44 -2.46 -13.46
N PRO A 125 2.77 -2.10 -14.56
CA PRO A 125 1.92 -3.04 -15.27
C PRO A 125 2.77 -4.14 -15.93
N PHE A 126 2.21 -5.34 -16.05
CA PHE A 126 2.80 -6.39 -16.86
C PHE A 126 2.88 -5.93 -18.32
N PRO A 127 3.85 -6.41 -19.12
CA PRO A 127 3.96 -6.14 -20.56
C PRO A 127 2.87 -6.91 -21.33
N LYS A 128 1.62 -6.66 -21.01
CA LYS A 128 0.39 -7.25 -21.52
C LYS A 128 -0.60 -6.15 -21.85
N SER A 129 -1.75 -6.53 -22.43
CA SER A 129 -2.86 -5.59 -22.68
C SER A 129 -3.40 -5.00 -21.37
N ILE A 130 -4.11 -3.87 -21.45
CA ILE A 130 -4.84 -3.29 -20.32
C ILE A 130 -5.81 -4.34 -19.76
N TYR A 131 -6.56 -5.00 -20.64
CA TYR A 131 -7.45 -6.09 -20.28
C TYR A 131 -6.75 -7.20 -19.48
N ASP A 132 -5.65 -7.72 -20.00
CA ASP A 132 -4.94 -8.82 -19.34
C ASP A 132 -4.28 -8.42 -18.02
N ASN A 133 -3.89 -7.17 -17.85
CA ASN A 133 -3.41 -6.65 -16.56
C ASN A 133 -4.52 -6.69 -15.51
N VAL A 134 -5.72 -6.21 -15.83
CA VAL A 134 -6.87 -6.21 -14.90
C VAL A 134 -7.38 -7.64 -14.67
N ALA A 135 -7.49 -8.43 -15.72
CA ALA A 135 -7.97 -9.82 -15.65
C ALA A 135 -7.00 -10.79 -14.97
N TYR A 136 -5.75 -10.39 -14.74
CA TYR A 136 -4.72 -11.28 -14.21
C TYR A 136 -5.08 -11.85 -12.84
N GLY A 137 -5.40 -11.00 -11.88
CA GLY A 137 -5.81 -11.42 -10.54
C GLY A 137 -7.03 -12.33 -10.54
N PRO A 138 -8.15 -11.93 -11.15
CA PRO A 138 -9.34 -12.76 -11.27
C PRO A 138 -9.08 -14.15 -11.88
N ARG A 139 -8.23 -14.25 -12.90
CA ARG A 139 -7.86 -15.54 -13.52
C ARG A 139 -7.09 -16.45 -12.58
N ILE A 140 -6.04 -15.96 -11.92
CA ILE A 140 -5.21 -16.81 -11.06
C ILE A 140 -5.90 -17.23 -9.77
N HIS A 141 -6.87 -16.43 -9.30
CA HIS A 141 -7.64 -16.72 -8.10
C HIS A 141 -8.97 -17.43 -8.40
N GLY A 142 -9.26 -17.74 -9.66
CA GLY A 142 -10.48 -18.45 -10.05
C GLY A 142 -11.76 -17.67 -9.72
N LEU A 143 -11.73 -16.32 -9.78
CA LEU A 143 -12.88 -15.47 -9.48
C LEU A 143 -13.91 -15.39 -10.62
N ALA A 144 -13.56 -15.91 -11.79
CA ALA A 144 -14.45 -16.02 -12.94
C ALA A 144 -14.38 -17.44 -13.50
N THR A 145 -15.53 -18.02 -13.80
CA THR A 145 -15.68 -19.36 -14.39
C THR A 145 -15.90 -19.30 -15.90
N SER A 146 -16.29 -18.14 -16.42
CA SER A 146 -16.56 -17.89 -17.83
C SER A 146 -15.85 -16.62 -18.32
N ARG A 147 -15.77 -16.49 -19.63
CA ARG A 147 -15.24 -15.28 -20.28
C ARG A 147 -16.12 -14.07 -19.98
N SER A 148 -17.44 -14.22 -20.00
CA SER A 148 -18.39 -13.14 -19.71
C SER A 148 -18.21 -12.61 -18.30
N GLU A 149 -18.13 -13.49 -17.29
CA GLU A 149 -17.87 -13.07 -15.89
C GLU A 149 -16.55 -12.32 -15.75
N LEU A 150 -15.52 -12.76 -16.49
CA LEU A 150 -14.24 -12.07 -16.48
C LEU A 150 -14.33 -10.69 -17.11
N ASP A 151 -15.09 -10.54 -18.21
CA ASP A 151 -15.34 -9.27 -18.87
C ASP A 151 -16.08 -8.30 -17.94
N ASP A 152 -17.11 -8.78 -17.21
CA ASP A 152 -17.85 -8.00 -16.21
C ASP A 152 -16.95 -7.53 -15.05
N ILE A 153 -16.05 -8.41 -14.57
CA ILE A 153 -15.08 -8.06 -13.52
C ILE A 153 -14.11 -6.99 -14.02
N VAL A 154 -13.61 -7.11 -15.25
CA VAL A 154 -12.68 -6.13 -15.84
C VAL A 154 -13.37 -4.77 -16.00
N GLU A 155 -14.58 -4.73 -16.57
CA GLU A 155 -15.36 -3.52 -16.74
C GLU A 155 -15.63 -2.84 -15.39
N SER A 156 -16.24 -3.53 -14.46
CA SER A 156 -16.56 -2.99 -13.13
C SER A 156 -15.32 -2.51 -12.35
N SER A 157 -14.18 -3.19 -12.52
CA SER A 157 -12.92 -2.78 -11.89
C SER A 157 -12.41 -1.47 -12.46
N LEU A 158 -12.46 -1.31 -13.77
CA LEU A 158 -12.05 -0.09 -14.47
C LEU A 158 -13.01 1.08 -14.20
N GLU A 159 -14.31 0.82 -14.08
CA GLU A 159 -15.31 1.82 -13.68
C GLU A 159 -15.03 2.33 -12.27
N ARG A 160 -14.83 1.42 -11.31
CA ARG A 160 -14.50 1.75 -9.92
C ARG A 160 -13.18 2.51 -9.78
N ALA A 161 -12.23 2.26 -10.67
CA ALA A 161 -10.97 3.01 -10.75
C ALA A 161 -11.10 4.35 -11.48
N GLY A 162 -12.28 4.67 -12.07
CA GLY A 162 -12.49 5.88 -12.86
C GLY A 162 -11.80 5.87 -14.22
N LEU A 163 -11.35 4.70 -14.71
CA LEU A 163 -10.57 4.57 -15.93
C LEU A 163 -11.38 4.10 -17.14
N TRP A 164 -12.60 3.57 -16.93
CA TRP A 164 -13.39 2.94 -18.00
C TRP A 164 -13.57 3.82 -19.23
N THR A 165 -13.96 5.07 -19.05
CA THR A 165 -14.19 6.02 -20.16
C THR A 165 -12.94 6.30 -20.99
N GLU A 166 -11.76 6.19 -20.38
CA GLU A 166 -10.48 6.40 -21.07
C GLU A 166 -10.03 5.18 -21.84
N VAL A 167 -10.29 3.97 -21.34
CA VAL A 167 -9.62 2.76 -21.84
C VAL A 167 -10.55 1.77 -22.57
N ARG A 168 -11.87 1.90 -22.48
CA ARG A 168 -12.85 0.93 -23.03
C ARG A 168 -12.64 0.60 -24.50
N ASP A 169 -12.25 1.59 -25.30
CA ASP A 169 -12.05 1.43 -26.74
C ASP A 169 -10.64 0.93 -27.11
N ARG A 170 -9.76 0.74 -26.11
CA ARG A 170 -8.37 0.33 -26.31
C ARG A 170 -7.88 -0.73 -25.31
N LEU A 171 -8.77 -1.55 -24.77
CA LEU A 171 -8.46 -2.58 -23.79
C LEU A 171 -7.38 -3.58 -24.23
N GLN A 172 -7.22 -3.78 -25.53
CA GLN A 172 -6.21 -4.68 -26.09
C GLN A 172 -4.85 -4.00 -26.31
N GLN A 173 -4.74 -2.70 -26.11
CA GLN A 173 -3.46 -1.99 -26.17
C GLN A 173 -2.58 -2.32 -24.96
N PRO A 174 -1.24 -2.20 -25.09
CA PRO A 174 -0.33 -2.44 -23.98
C PRO A 174 -0.63 -1.55 -22.76
N GLY A 175 -0.75 -2.16 -21.58
CA GLY A 175 -0.94 -1.43 -20.31
C GLY A 175 0.21 -0.49 -19.96
N THR A 176 1.42 -0.78 -20.46
CA THR A 176 2.62 0.07 -20.28
C THR A 176 2.53 1.42 -21.02
N GLY A 177 1.57 1.59 -21.93
CA GLY A 177 1.33 2.83 -22.65
C GLY A 177 0.42 3.82 -21.92
N LEU A 178 -0.12 3.46 -20.76
CA LEU A 178 -0.93 4.38 -19.95
C LEU A 178 -0.03 5.38 -19.22
N SER A 179 -0.48 6.64 -19.15
CA SER A 179 0.20 7.65 -18.33
C SER A 179 0.05 7.31 -16.85
N GLY A 180 1.06 7.63 -16.04
CA GLY A 180 1.08 7.35 -14.59
C GLY A 180 0.27 8.35 -13.75
N GLY A 181 -0.83 8.83 -14.25
CA GLY A 181 -1.70 9.81 -13.58
C GLY A 181 -3.04 9.24 -13.20
#